data_198e1433be7c9df495eb316fb7bf93a7
#
_entry.id   198e1433be7c9df495eb316fb7bf93a7
#
_cell.length_a   1.000
_cell.length_b   1.000
_cell.length_c   1.000
_cell.angle_alpha   90.00
_cell.angle_beta   90.00
_cell.angle_gamma   90.00
#
_symmetry.space_group_name_H-M   'P 1'
#
loop_
_entity.id
_entity.type
_entity.pdbx_description
1 polymer ?
#
loop_
_entity_poly.entity_id
_entity_poly.type
_entity_poly.pdbx_seq_one_letter_code
_entity_poly.pdbx_strand_id
1 'polypeptide(L)'
;MLKDGLASNTLRTRLVMVGGFFGAILALSLSVAFSSGSGITGGGKVEESPEAKASFHSAAGNCLTWKQPDASDIHLVPCAQEHLYEVTGVVNIADKYPAGAPAPTVDQWREIALNKCTDGTEGYLHEKLDPYGRFTVSALRPGNDEWAAGDRDMRCVLQWAAPGGALQPITGPVAGQSQAAVWEPGTCLALAGKTVGNPIACTQPHAYEIVGKLDLKTRFTSGYPAQKDQKTWLDTECNNVVQRYAGGVDLTAQQLTLTWDLREQESWDAGSTLVNCKVGAKLPDNSGLAPITGSIRQAAQDAPQDPNQQGGQPGQTRQSGSGGGN
;
A
#
# COMPACT_ATOMS: atom_id res chain seq x y z
N MET A 1 -34.85 8.14 27.87
CA MET A 1 -33.88 7.05 28.03
C MET A 1 -33.71 6.39 26.69
N LEU A 2 -32.62 6.71 25.99
CA LEU A 2 -32.02 6.02 24.84
C LEU A 2 -31.00 6.97 24.20
N LYS A 3 -29.84 7.06 24.80
CA LYS A 3 -28.64 7.68 24.21
C LYS A 3 -27.45 6.88 24.75
N ASP A 4 -27.11 5.81 24.11
CA ASP A 4 -25.81 5.13 24.29
C ASP A 4 -25.72 3.99 23.26
N GLY A 5 -25.35 4.30 22.03
CA GLY A 5 -25.21 3.26 20.99
C GLY A 5 -24.29 3.57 19.83
N LEU A 6 -23.75 4.79 19.75
CA LEU A 6 -23.00 5.21 18.54
C LEU A 6 -21.49 5.42 18.74
N ALA A 7 -20.98 5.32 19.96
CA ALA A 7 -19.56 5.56 20.26
C ALA A 7 -18.64 4.33 20.15
N SER A 8 -19.18 3.11 20.03
CA SER A 8 -18.36 1.90 20.14
C SER A 8 -17.78 1.38 18.83
N ASN A 9 -18.35 1.75 17.67
CA ASN A 9 -17.87 1.23 16.39
C ASN A 9 -16.66 1.98 15.84
N THR A 10 -16.56 3.28 16.07
CA THR A 10 -15.39 4.06 15.64
C THR A 10 -14.12 3.71 16.40
N LEU A 11 -14.24 3.33 17.67
CA LEU A 11 -13.08 2.94 18.47
C LEU A 11 -12.54 1.56 18.06
N ARG A 12 -13.42 0.62 17.70
CA ARG A 12 -13.02 -0.72 17.21
C ARG A 12 -12.37 -0.68 15.83
N THR A 13 -12.86 0.18 14.94
CA THR A 13 -12.26 0.36 13.61
C THR A 13 -10.88 1.02 13.72
N ARG A 14 -10.70 1.97 14.63
CA ARG A 14 -9.38 2.58 14.91
C ARG A 14 -8.38 1.56 15.46
N LEU A 15 -8.80 0.60 16.26
CA LEU A 15 -7.91 -0.44 16.80
C LEU A 15 -7.44 -1.45 15.73
N VAL A 16 -8.27 -1.75 14.73
CA VAL A 16 -7.93 -2.69 13.65
C VAL A 16 -6.96 -2.05 12.64
N MET A 17 -7.08 -0.74 12.38
CA MET A 17 -6.15 -0.03 11.49
C MET A 17 -4.78 0.22 12.11
N VAL A 18 -4.70 0.38 13.43
CA VAL A 18 -3.41 0.45 14.16
C VAL A 18 -2.64 -0.87 14.04
N GLY A 19 -3.30 -2.00 13.88
CA GLY A 19 -2.65 -3.33 13.72
C GLY A 19 -1.85 -3.50 12.43
N GLY A 20 -2.24 -2.85 11.31
CA GLY A 20 -1.50 -2.90 10.04
C GLY A 20 -0.18 -2.12 10.07
N PHE A 21 -0.09 -1.10 10.93
CA PHE A 21 1.11 -0.29 11.14
C PHE A 21 2.24 -1.05 11.86
N PHE A 22 1.92 -2.13 12.56
CA PHE A 22 2.89 -2.83 13.42
C PHE A 22 3.91 -3.68 12.66
N GLY A 23 3.63 -4.09 11.41
CA GLY A 23 4.51 -4.99 10.66
C GLY A 23 5.77 -4.32 10.11
N ALA A 24 5.67 -3.13 9.51
CA ALA A 24 6.78 -2.50 8.82
C ALA A 24 7.86 -1.94 9.76
N ILE A 25 7.46 -1.46 10.94
CA ILE A 25 8.42 -0.91 11.91
C ILE A 25 9.09 -2.02 12.72
N LEU A 26 8.44 -3.19 12.89
CA LEU A 26 9.07 -4.36 13.52
C LEU A 26 10.22 -4.92 12.68
N ALA A 27 10.16 -4.86 11.35
CA ALA A 27 11.25 -5.30 10.49
C ALA A 27 12.51 -4.44 10.67
N LEU A 28 12.36 -3.12 10.79
CA LEU A 28 13.49 -2.21 11.03
C LEU A 28 14.02 -2.24 12.48
N SER A 29 13.17 -2.60 13.45
CA SER A 29 13.59 -2.66 14.86
C SER A 29 14.23 -3.99 15.25
N LEU A 30 13.96 -5.07 14.53
CA LEU A 30 14.65 -6.37 14.76
C LEU A 30 16.11 -6.34 14.29
N SER A 31 16.44 -5.55 13.29
CA SER A 31 17.79 -5.46 12.74
C SER A 31 18.81 -4.85 13.71
N VAL A 32 18.38 -4.00 14.63
CA VAL A 32 19.28 -3.37 15.62
C VAL A 32 19.34 -4.13 16.96
N ALA A 33 18.37 -5.01 17.23
CA ALA A 33 18.32 -5.76 18.49
C ALA A 33 19.13 -7.07 18.49
N PHE A 34 19.52 -7.59 17.31
CA PHE A 34 20.29 -8.82 17.21
C PHE A 34 21.81 -8.65 17.38
N SER A 35 22.32 -7.43 17.53
CA SER A 35 23.73 -7.19 17.84
C SER A 35 24.07 -7.17 19.33
N SER A 36 23.12 -7.52 20.22
CA SER A 36 23.38 -7.62 21.64
C SER A 36 23.03 -8.99 22.18
N GLY A 37 23.98 -9.94 22.04
CA GLY A 37 24.05 -11.10 22.92
C GLY A 37 23.69 -12.45 22.34
N SER A 38 24.64 -13.11 21.69
CA SER A 38 24.96 -14.52 21.90
C SER A 38 26.31 -14.82 21.22
N GLY A 39 27.28 -15.27 21.99
CA GLY A 39 28.66 -15.47 21.59
C GLY A 39 28.80 -16.40 20.39
N ILE A 40 29.22 -15.81 19.29
CA ILE A 40 30.11 -16.47 18.32
C ILE A 40 31.32 -15.53 18.21
N THR A 41 32.48 -16.03 18.62
CA THR A 41 33.75 -15.37 18.52
C THR A 41 34.11 -15.13 17.05
N GLY A 42 33.84 -13.93 16.60
CA GLY A 42 34.14 -13.39 15.28
C GLY A 42 33.74 -11.94 15.28
N GLY A 43 34.44 -11.10 16.07
CA GLY A 43 34.13 -9.67 16.22
C GLY A 43 34.55 -8.88 14.99
N GLY A 44 33.75 -8.90 13.95
CA GLY A 44 33.71 -7.86 12.94
C GLY A 44 32.63 -6.85 13.36
N LYS A 45 33.02 -5.63 13.79
CA LYS A 45 32.12 -4.50 13.75
C LYS A 45 31.64 -4.40 12.30
N VAL A 46 30.35 -4.48 12.06
CA VAL A 46 29.79 -4.08 10.78
C VAL A 46 29.98 -2.58 10.73
N GLU A 47 31.06 -2.14 10.09
CA GLU A 47 31.26 -0.72 9.81
C GLU A 47 30.17 -0.32 8.81
N GLU A 48 29.29 0.60 9.22
CA GLU A 48 28.36 1.25 8.30
C GLU A 48 29.17 1.87 7.14
N SER A 49 28.73 1.60 5.90
CA SER A 49 29.38 2.18 4.73
C SER A 49 29.31 3.71 4.78
N PRO A 50 30.24 4.43 4.14
CA PRO A 50 30.17 5.87 4.04
C PRO A 50 28.84 6.36 3.43
N GLU A 51 28.27 5.59 2.49
CA GLU A 51 26.99 5.87 1.86
C GLU A 51 25.83 5.73 2.85
N ALA A 52 25.85 4.71 3.71
CA ALA A 52 24.84 4.53 4.76
C ALA A 52 24.89 5.70 5.75
N LYS A 53 26.07 6.11 6.20
CA LYS A 53 26.24 7.29 7.06
C LYS A 53 25.71 8.56 6.39
N ALA A 54 26.02 8.78 5.11
CA ALA A 54 25.49 9.93 4.37
C ALA A 54 23.96 9.92 4.28
N SER A 55 23.35 8.75 4.21
CA SER A 55 21.90 8.58 4.16
C SER A 55 21.21 9.06 5.45
N PHE A 56 21.84 8.87 6.61
CA PHE A 56 21.34 9.36 7.89
C PHE A 56 21.43 10.90 8.03
N HIS A 57 22.21 11.58 7.16
CA HIS A 57 22.32 13.04 7.11
C HIS A 57 21.57 13.66 5.92
N SER A 58 20.66 12.89 5.29
CA SER A 58 19.86 13.34 4.15
C SER A 58 18.94 14.51 4.52
N ALA A 59 18.69 15.38 3.53
CA ALA A 59 17.83 16.55 3.63
C ALA A 59 16.42 16.24 3.05
N ALA A 60 15.46 17.13 3.31
CA ALA A 60 14.15 17.06 2.67
C ALA A 60 14.28 17.02 1.13
N GLY A 61 13.48 16.18 0.50
CA GLY A 61 13.52 15.91 -0.94
C GLY A 61 14.53 14.85 -1.36
N ASN A 62 15.31 14.27 -0.43
CA ASN A 62 16.16 13.13 -0.74
C ASN A 62 15.35 11.82 -0.68
N CYS A 63 15.67 10.90 -1.60
CA CYS A 63 15.05 9.59 -1.69
C CYS A 63 16.09 8.50 -1.37
N LEU A 64 15.65 7.49 -0.61
CA LEU A 64 16.50 6.45 -0.05
C LEU A 64 15.96 5.07 -0.42
N THR A 65 16.86 4.16 -0.73
CA THR A 65 16.53 2.76 -0.99
C THR A 65 17.56 1.83 -0.38
N TRP A 66 17.22 0.55 -0.25
CA TRP A 66 18.08 -0.54 0.19
C TRP A 66 17.53 -1.88 -0.27
N LYS A 67 18.32 -2.92 -0.21
CA LYS A 67 17.95 -4.29 -0.58
C LYS A 67 18.04 -5.26 0.59
N GLN A 68 18.96 -4.98 1.52
CA GLN A 68 19.15 -5.85 2.68
C GLN A 68 18.00 -5.67 3.68
N PRO A 69 17.48 -6.74 4.28
CA PRO A 69 16.38 -6.66 5.23
C PRO A 69 16.65 -5.77 6.46
N ASP A 70 17.92 -5.58 6.81
CA ASP A 70 18.37 -4.73 7.92
C ASP A 70 18.68 -3.29 7.50
N ALA A 71 18.46 -2.95 6.22
CA ALA A 71 18.79 -1.67 5.62
C ALA A 71 20.28 -1.26 5.79
N SER A 72 21.21 -2.23 5.99
CA SER A 72 22.64 -1.96 6.12
C SER A 72 23.27 -1.35 4.87
N ASP A 73 22.63 -1.52 3.72
CA ASP A 73 23.00 -0.98 2.41
C ASP A 73 22.17 0.25 1.99
N ILE A 74 21.56 0.95 2.96
CA ILE A 74 20.77 2.16 2.69
C ILE A 74 21.62 3.22 1.98
N HIS A 75 21.10 3.78 0.89
CA HIS A 75 21.78 4.78 0.10
C HIS A 75 20.81 5.73 -0.60
N LEU A 76 21.32 6.90 -0.99
CA LEU A 76 20.60 7.93 -1.74
C LEU A 76 20.42 7.50 -3.20
N VAL A 77 19.21 7.75 -3.72
CA VAL A 77 18.90 7.60 -5.15
C VAL A 77 18.13 8.81 -5.66
N PRO A 78 18.18 9.14 -6.96
CA PRO A 78 17.26 10.10 -7.55
C PRO A 78 15.80 9.67 -7.32
N CYS A 79 14.93 10.57 -6.87
CA CYS A 79 13.52 10.24 -6.64
C CYS A 79 12.76 9.78 -7.90
N ALA A 80 13.27 10.07 -9.08
CA ALA A 80 12.74 9.51 -10.33
C ALA A 80 12.94 8.00 -10.48
N GLN A 81 13.81 7.39 -9.65
CA GLN A 81 14.02 5.95 -9.56
C GLN A 81 13.17 5.36 -8.43
N GLU A 82 13.09 4.03 -8.39
CA GLU A 82 12.44 3.33 -7.29
C GLU A 82 13.18 3.57 -5.98
N HIS A 83 12.43 3.99 -4.97
CA HIS A 83 12.92 4.24 -3.63
C HIS A 83 11.90 3.79 -2.59
N LEU A 84 12.34 3.59 -1.36
CA LEU A 84 11.49 3.12 -0.26
C LEU A 84 11.12 4.24 0.71
N TYR A 85 11.99 5.25 0.85
CA TYR A 85 11.79 6.41 1.71
C TYR A 85 12.00 7.70 0.93
N GLU A 86 11.16 8.70 1.19
CA GLU A 86 11.38 10.09 0.80
C GLU A 86 11.44 10.96 2.05
N VAL A 87 12.55 11.69 2.23
CA VAL A 87 12.74 12.56 3.38
C VAL A 87 11.91 13.82 3.23
N THR A 88 11.06 14.11 4.21
CA THR A 88 10.17 15.28 4.22
C THR A 88 10.66 16.42 5.10
N GLY A 89 11.61 16.14 6.00
CA GLY A 89 12.17 17.15 6.88
C GLY A 89 13.15 16.58 7.90
N VAL A 90 13.74 17.47 8.70
CA VAL A 90 14.61 17.12 9.81
C VAL A 90 14.07 17.77 11.07
N VAL A 91 13.97 16.99 12.15
CA VAL A 91 13.48 17.44 13.46
C VAL A 91 14.50 17.13 14.52
N ASN A 92 14.90 18.15 15.30
CA ASN A 92 15.74 17.95 16.48
C ASN A 92 14.86 17.68 17.71
N ILE A 93 15.21 16.65 18.49
CA ILE A 93 14.46 16.22 19.68
C ILE A 93 15.25 16.40 20.98
N ALA A 94 16.30 17.23 20.99
CA ALA A 94 17.13 17.49 22.15
C ALA A 94 16.36 18.15 23.32
N ASP A 95 15.26 18.82 23.04
CA ASP A 95 14.33 19.40 24.03
C ASP A 95 13.77 18.32 24.96
N LYS A 96 13.41 17.16 24.44
CA LYS A 96 12.87 16.01 25.19
C LYS A 96 13.95 15.01 25.60
N TYR A 97 15.00 14.88 24.80
CA TYR A 97 16.08 13.92 24.98
C TYR A 97 17.45 14.60 24.97
N PRO A 98 17.87 15.26 26.08
CA PRO A 98 19.16 15.96 26.15
C PRO A 98 20.34 14.99 26.00
N ALA A 99 21.54 15.53 25.85
CA ALA A 99 22.77 14.75 25.83
C ALA A 99 22.86 13.85 27.08
N GLY A 100 23.24 12.58 26.86
CA GLY A 100 23.29 11.56 27.92
C GLY A 100 21.94 10.88 28.23
N ALA A 101 20.81 11.34 27.67
CA ALA A 101 19.55 10.63 27.81
C ALA A 101 19.61 9.25 27.13
N PRO A 102 18.97 8.21 27.72
CA PRO A 102 18.85 6.92 27.07
C PRO A 102 18.06 7.06 25.75
N ALA A 103 18.39 6.24 24.75
CA ALA A 103 17.67 6.25 23.50
C ALA A 103 16.19 5.85 23.70
N PRO A 104 15.25 6.49 23.01
CA PRO A 104 13.85 6.11 23.03
C PRO A 104 13.65 4.63 22.64
N THR A 105 12.65 3.99 23.25
CA THR A 105 12.18 2.66 22.83
C THR A 105 11.55 2.74 21.43
N VAL A 106 11.34 1.58 20.79
CA VAL A 106 10.68 1.51 19.47
C VAL A 106 9.32 2.20 19.47
N ASP A 107 8.52 2.00 20.52
CA ASP A 107 7.18 2.62 20.61
C ASP A 107 7.27 4.14 20.81
N GLN A 108 8.24 4.60 21.62
CA GLN A 108 8.52 6.02 21.79
C GLN A 108 9.00 6.67 20.47
N TRP A 109 9.87 6.00 19.71
CA TRP A 109 10.29 6.49 18.39
C TRP A 109 9.12 6.66 17.43
N ARG A 110 8.18 5.70 17.44
CA ARG A 110 6.96 5.76 16.62
C ARG A 110 6.09 6.96 17.02
N GLU A 111 5.87 7.13 18.32
CA GLU A 111 5.10 8.26 18.85
C GLU A 111 5.76 9.60 18.49
N ILE A 112 7.10 9.70 18.64
CA ILE A 112 7.85 10.91 18.28
C ILE A 112 7.69 11.19 16.78
N ALA A 113 7.85 10.20 15.92
CA ALA A 113 7.68 10.35 14.47
C ALA A 113 6.28 10.90 14.13
N LEU A 114 5.22 10.28 14.65
CA LEU A 114 3.86 10.76 14.42
C LEU A 114 3.63 12.18 14.91
N ASN A 115 4.11 12.52 16.13
CA ASN A 115 3.84 13.80 16.74
C ASN A 115 4.70 14.95 16.17
N LYS A 116 5.91 14.66 15.69
CA LYS A 116 6.86 15.70 15.27
C LYS A 116 6.97 15.83 13.75
N CYS A 117 6.64 14.76 13.00
CA CYS A 117 6.83 14.74 11.56
C CYS A 117 5.56 15.04 10.75
N THR A 118 4.36 14.80 11.30
CA THR A 118 3.11 14.91 10.52
C THR A 118 2.93 16.32 9.94
N ASP A 119 2.98 17.36 10.75
CA ASP A 119 2.77 18.74 10.29
C ASP A 119 3.84 19.17 9.27
N GLY A 120 5.11 18.80 9.50
CA GLY A 120 6.20 19.08 8.56
C GLY A 120 6.04 18.33 7.25
N THR A 121 5.50 17.11 7.30
CA THR A 121 5.20 16.30 6.11
C THR A 121 4.07 16.90 5.30
N GLU A 122 2.99 17.37 5.92
CA GLU A 122 1.90 18.09 5.24
C GLU A 122 2.41 19.36 4.56
N GLY A 123 3.30 20.12 5.25
CA GLY A 123 3.98 21.27 4.68
C GLY A 123 4.83 20.92 3.46
N TYR A 124 5.53 19.78 3.49
CA TYR A 124 6.31 19.27 2.37
C TYR A 124 5.44 18.85 1.18
N LEU A 125 4.32 18.17 1.44
CA LEU A 125 3.38 17.71 0.42
C LEU A 125 2.58 18.88 -0.19
N HIS A 126 2.45 20.02 0.49
CA HIS A 126 1.53 21.12 0.20
C HIS A 126 0.05 20.69 0.21
N GLU A 127 -0.26 19.62 0.92
CA GLU A 127 -1.59 19.06 1.08
C GLU A 127 -1.69 18.29 2.40
N LYS A 128 -2.91 17.96 2.81
CA LYS A 128 -3.13 17.11 3.99
C LYS A 128 -2.66 15.70 3.72
N LEU A 129 -2.08 15.07 4.74
CA LEU A 129 -1.77 13.65 4.68
C LEU A 129 -3.07 12.83 4.85
N ASP A 130 -3.33 11.92 3.92
CA ASP A 130 -4.46 10.99 4.02
C ASP A 130 -4.21 9.97 5.15
N PRO A 131 -4.98 10.01 6.26
CA PRO A 131 -4.77 9.10 7.38
C PRO A 131 -5.05 7.63 7.04
N TYR A 132 -5.71 7.36 5.92
CA TYR A 132 -6.01 6.02 5.39
C TYR A 132 -5.35 5.78 4.03
N GLY A 133 -4.43 6.66 3.66
CA GLY A 133 -3.71 6.61 2.40
C GLY A 133 -2.61 5.54 2.37
N ARG A 134 -1.95 5.45 1.22
CA ARG A 134 -0.82 4.53 1.03
C ARG A 134 0.48 5.03 1.64
N PHE A 135 0.62 6.35 1.80
CA PHE A 135 1.82 6.94 2.39
C PHE A 135 1.68 7.11 3.89
N THR A 136 2.69 6.69 4.61
CA THR A 136 2.74 6.77 6.07
C THR A 136 3.99 7.45 6.54
N VAL A 137 3.85 8.26 7.59
CA VAL A 137 4.98 8.94 8.24
C VAL A 137 5.80 7.92 9.03
N SER A 138 7.12 7.99 8.85
CA SER A 138 8.10 7.25 9.62
C SER A 138 9.31 8.16 9.91
N ALA A 139 10.35 7.61 10.51
CA ALA A 139 11.57 8.37 10.78
C ALA A 139 12.83 7.52 10.63
N LEU A 140 13.88 8.15 10.08
CA LEU A 140 15.25 7.69 10.25
C LEU A 140 15.79 8.35 11.52
N ARG A 141 16.16 7.54 12.47
CA ARG A 141 16.74 7.96 13.76
C ARG A 141 18.27 7.94 13.70
N PRO A 142 18.97 8.71 14.53
CA PRO A 142 20.41 8.56 14.68
C PRO A 142 20.79 7.13 15.05
N GLY A 143 21.93 6.67 14.56
CA GLY A 143 22.55 5.41 14.99
C GLY A 143 22.93 5.44 16.48
N ASN A 144 23.28 4.26 17.05
CA ASN A 144 23.61 4.19 18.48
C ASN A 144 24.85 5.04 18.82
N ASP A 145 25.86 5.02 17.95
CA ASP A 145 27.10 5.78 18.16
C ASP A 145 26.85 7.29 18.01
N GLU A 146 26.02 7.71 17.07
CA GLU A 146 25.60 9.09 16.86
C GLU A 146 24.77 9.60 18.04
N TRP A 147 23.82 8.77 18.53
CA TRP A 147 23.06 9.09 19.74
C TRP A 147 23.95 9.27 20.95
N ALA A 148 24.92 8.36 21.15
CA ALA A 148 25.91 8.46 22.23
C ALA A 148 26.79 9.69 22.09
N ALA A 149 27.12 10.11 20.86
CA ALA A 149 27.86 11.34 20.56
C ALA A 149 27.01 12.63 20.74
N GLY A 150 25.70 12.50 20.99
CA GLY A 150 24.80 13.61 21.25
C GLY A 150 23.95 14.05 20.06
N ASP A 151 23.99 13.35 18.94
CA ASP A 151 23.08 13.64 17.81
C ASP A 151 21.62 13.37 18.21
N ARG A 152 20.75 14.31 17.92
CA ARG A 152 19.32 14.29 18.20
C ARG A 152 18.49 14.66 16.98
N ASP A 153 19.11 14.71 15.81
CA ASP A 153 18.42 14.99 14.55
C ASP A 153 17.77 13.71 14.00
N MET A 154 16.48 13.77 13.84
CA MET A 154 15.66 12.73 13.26
C MET A 154 15.17 13.18 11.87
N ARG A 155 15.29 12.33 10.85
CA ARG A 155 14.74 12.61 9.53
C ARG A 155 13.32 12.08 9.47
N CYS A 156 12.36 12.96 9.20
CA CYS A 156 11.00 12.60 8.89
C CYS A 156 10.94 12.02 7.49
N VAL A 157 10.32 10.88 7.32
CA VAL A 157 10.22 10.22 6.01
C VAL A 157 8.80 9.78 5.71
N LEU A 158 8.45 9.75 4.43
CA LEU A 158 7.29 9.05 3.91
C LEU A 158 7.71 7.71 3.33
N GLN A 159 6.88 6.71 3.55
CA GLN A 159 7.03 5.36 3.04
C GLN A 159 5.67 4.83 2.57
N TRP A 160 5.67 3.85 1.67
CA TRP A 160 4.48 3.08 1.32
C TRP A 160 4.61 1.66 1.88
N ALA A 161 3.76 1.32 2.85
CA ALA A 161 3.71 -0.03 3.41
C ALA A 161 2.46 -0.76 2.91
N ALA A 162 2.63 -1.98 2.41
CA ALA A 162 1.53 -2.88 2.10
C ALA A 162 0.80 -3.32 3.38
N PRO A 163 -0.42 -3.88 3.29
CA PRO A 163 -1.19 -4.31 4.46
C PRO A 163 -0.47 -5.31 5.38
N GLY A 164 0.44 -6.12 4.83
CA GLY A 164 1.30 -7.03 5.60
C GLY A 164 2.60 -6.41 6.11
N GLY A 165 2.80 -5.10 5.91
CA GLY A 165 3.93 -4.33 6.42
C GLY A 165 5.16 -4.28 5.51
N ALA A 166 5.20 -5.01 4.39
CA ALA A 166 6.30 -4.89 3.44
C ALA A 166 6.29 -3.53 2.76
N LEU A 167 7.46 -2.88 2.73
CA LEU A 167 7.61 -1.63 1.99
C LEU A 167 7.45 -1.86 0.50
N GLN A 168 6.78 -0.93 -0.14
CA GLN A 168 6.57 -0.91 -1.57
C GLN A 168 7.42 0.17 -2.21
N PRO A 169 7.97 -0.07 -3.40
CA PRO A 169 8.72 0.95 -4.10
C PRO A 169 7.81 2.11 -4.51
N ILE A 170 8.35 3.31 -4.36
CA ILE A 170 7.78 4.56 -4.83
C ILE A 170 8.62 5.01 -6.01
N THR A 171 8.01 5.50 -7.08
CA THR A 171 8.72 6.09 -8.23
C THR A 171 8.22 7.51 -8.43
N GLY A 172 9.15 8.45 -8.54
CA GLY A 172 8.86 9.88 -8.57
C GLY A 172 8.67 10.49 -7.18
N PRO A 173 8.81 11.82 -7.03
CA PRO A 173 8.54 12.51 -5.77
C PRO A 173 7.13 12.24 -5.27
N VAL A 174 6.94 12.08 -3.95
CA VAL A 174 5.63 11.81 -3.34
C VAL A 174 4.71 13.03 -3.47
N ALA A 175 5.26 14.23 -3.39
CA ALA A 175 4.49 15.46 -3.57
C ALA A 175 3.76 15.48 -4.92
N GLY A 176 2.44 15.67 -4.90
CA GLY A 176 1.57 15.66 -6.06
C GLY A 176 1.15 14.26 -6.56
N GLN A 177 1.58 13.17 -5.91
CA GLN A 177 1.05 11.84 -6.18
C GLN A 177 -0.26 11.60 -5.43
N SER A 178 -1.15 10.78 -6.02
CA SER A 178 -2.34 10.33 -5.30
C SER A 178 -1.94 9.55 -4.05
N GLN A 179 -2.47 9.95 -2.90
CA GLN A 179 -2.27 9.27 -1.63
C GLN A 179 -3.21 8.07 -1.44
N ALA A 180 -4.17 7.86 -2.34
CA ALA A 180 -5.15 6.77 -2.20
C ALA A 180 -4.46 5.41 -2.13
N ALA A 181 -4.84 4.60 -1.13
CA ALA A 181 -4.37 3.23 -0.97
C ALA A 181 -5.05 2.32 -2.02
N VAL A 182 -4.52 2.32 -3.24
CA VAL A 182 -5.01 1.51 -4.37
C VAL A 182 -3.87 0.76 -5.02
N TRP A 183 -4.21 -0.38 -5.61
CA TRP A 183 -3.30 -1.28 -6.31
C TRP A 183 -3.66 -1.36 -7.79
N GLU A 184 -2.69 -1.70 -8.62
CA GLU A 184 -2.93 -1.90 -10.05
C GLU A 184 -3.74 -3.17 -10.32
N PRO A 185 -4.61 -3.16 -11.36
CA PRO A 185 -5.31 -4.37 -11.78
C PRO A 185 -4.35 -5.51 -12.10
N GLY A 186 -4.64 -6.71 -11.59
CA GLY A 186 -3.77 -7.89 -11.67
C GLY A 186 -2.88 -8.09 -10.45
N THR A 187 -2.90 -7.16 -9.49
CA THR A 187 -2.22 -7.37 -8.20
C THR A 187 -3.03 -8.35 -7.34
N CYS A 188 -2.37 -9.40 -6.84
CA CYS A 188 -2.93 -10.30 -5.85
C CYS A 188 -2.37 -9.98 -4.47
N LEU A 189 -3.23 -9.91 -3.46
CA LEU A 189 -2.88 -9.59 -2.09
C LEU A 189 -2.98 -10.86 -1.24
N ALA A 190 -1.90 -11.23 -0.56
CA ALA A 190 -1.82 -12.42 0.27
C ALA A 190 -2.91 -12.47 1.33
N LEU A 191 -3.23 -13.67 1.79
CA LEU A 191 -4.03 -13.90 2.99
C LEU A 191 -3.09 -14.10 4.18
N ALA A 192 -3.12 -13.15 5.13
CA ALA A 192 -2.33 -13.20 6.37
C ALA A 192 -3.27 -13.51 7.55
N GLY A 193 -3.42 -14.79 7.87
CA GLY A 193 -4.42 -15.24 8.84
C GLY A 193 -5.84 -14.97 8.34
N LYS A 194 -6.53 -13.98 8.94
CA LYS A 194 -7.88 -13.53 8.52
C LYS A 194 -7.88 -12.16 7.83
N THR A 195 -6.71 -11.58 7.60
CA THR A 195 -6.54 -10.22 7.06
C THR A 195 -5.81 -10.26 5.73
N VAL A 196 -5.87 -9.14 5.02
CA VAL A 196 -5.14 -8.94 3.77
C VAL A 196 -3.67 -8.71 4.08
N GLY A 197 -2.78 -9.36 3.31
CA GLY A 197 -1.33 -9.26 3.43
C GLY A 197 -0.66 -8.50 2.28
N ASN A 198 0.62 -8.77 2.08
CA ASN A 198 1.43 -8.12 1.05
C ASN A 198 1.05 -8.56 -0.37
N PRO A 199 1.41 -7.80 -1.40
CA PRO A 199 1.35 -8.26 -2.79
C PRO A 199 2.11 -9.57 -2.97
N ILE A 200 1.52 -10.50 -3.75
CA ILE A 200 2.04 -11.84 -3.98
C ILE A 200 1.72 -12.28 -5.42
N ALA A 201 2.44 -13.25 -5.94
CA ALA A 201 2.07 -13.85 -7.22
C ALA A 201 0.70 -14.52 -7.15
N CYS A 202 -0.19 -14.27 -8.12
CA CYS A 202 -1.54 -14.84 -8.13
C CYS A 202 -1.57 -16.37 -8.19
N THR A 203 -0.47 -17.01 -8.59
CA THR A 203 -0.30 -18.46 -8.54
C THR A 203 -0.19 -19.03 -7.11
N GLN A 204 -0.01 -18.14 -6.11
CA GLN A 204 0.00 -18.52 -4.70
C GLN A 204 -1.37 -18.24 -4.07
N PRO A 205 -1.71 -18.90 -2.94
CA PRO A 205 -2.95 -18.63 -2.21
C PRO A 205 -3.01 -17.17 -1.74
N HIS A 206 -4.07 -16.45 -2.13
CA HIS A 206 -4.24 -15.03 -1.85
C HIS A 206 -5.66 -14.68 -1.45
N ALA A 207 -5.85 -13.52 -0.82
CA ALA A 207 -7.12 -13.04 -0.30
C ALA A 207 -7.97 -12.37 -1.38
N TYR A 208 -7.32 -11.53 -2.20
CA TYR A 208 -7.97 -10.74 -3.24
C TYR A 208 -7.09 -10.63 -4.48
N GLU A 209 -7.74 -10.63 -5.65
CA GLU A 209 -7.20 -10.08 -6.87
C GLU A 209 -7.83 -8.72 -7.15
N ILE A 210 -7.01 -7.72 -7.42
CA ILE A 210 -7.45 -6.39 -7.83
C ILE A 210 -7.85 -6.45 -9.30
N VAL A 211 -9.10 -6.11 -9.60
CA VAL A 211 -9.65 -6.20 -10.96
C VAL A 211 -9.78 -4.84 -11.64
N GLY A 212 -9.71 -3.77 -10.87
CA GLY A 212 -9.76 -2.41 -11.41
C GLY A 212 -9.64 -1.32 -10.38
N LYS A 213 -9.51 -0.10 -10.91
CA LYS A 213 -9.53 1.16 -10.15
C LYS A 213 -10.65 2.04 -10.69
N LEU A 214 -11.34 2.73 -9.81
CA LEU A 214 -12.36 3.72 -10.13
C LEU A 214 -12.06 5.01 -9.39
N ASP A 215 -12.38 6.15 -10.02
CA ASP A 215 -12.30 7.45 -9.36
C ASP A 215 -13.72 7.92 -9.01
N LEU A 216 -14.00 8.04 -7.72
CA LEU A 216 -15.27 8.53 -7.22
C LEU A 216 -15.61 9.94 -7.72
N LYS A 217 -14.59 10.78 -8.00
CA LYS A 217 -14.80 12.13 -8.56
C LYS A 217 -15.45 12.13 -9.93
N THR A 218 -15.34 11.05 -10.69
CA THR A 218 -16.02 10.96 -12.00
C THR A 218 -17.54 10.99 -11.86
N ARG A 219 -18.07 10.57 -10.72
CA ARG A 219 -19.50 10.55 -10.42
C ARG A 219 -19.91 11.63 -9.42
N PHE A 220 -19.09 11.87 -8.40
CA PHE A 220 -19.41 12.75 -7.29
C PHE A 220 -18.57 14.04 -7.36
N THR A 221 -19.04 15.02 -8.10
CA THR A 221 -18.29 16.27 -8.38
C THR A 221 -18.53 17.36 -7.34
N SER A 222 -19.59 17.24 -6.52
CA SER A 222 -20.03 18.31 -5.60
C SER A 222 -19.56 18.14 -4.15
N GLY A 223 -18.69 17.18 -3.87
CA GLY A 223 -18.15 16.93 -2.52
C GLY A 223 -18.14 15.45 -2.14
N TYR A 224 -17.82 15.18 -0.87
CA TYR A 224 -17.76 13.83 -0.32
C TYR A 224 -19.12 13.10 -0.44
N PRO A 225 -19.19 11.96 -1.13
CA PRO A 225 -20.39 11.16 -1.20
C PRO A 225 -20.56 10.32 0.07
N ALA A 226 -21.77 10.26 0.61
CA ALA A 226 -22.06 9.36 1.72
C ALA A 226 -21.71 7.89 1.34
N GLN A 227 -21.27 7.09 2.29
CA GLN A 227 -20.87 5.69 2.03
C GLN A 227 -21.96 4.86 1.35
N LYS A 228 -23.25 5.15 1.62
CA LYS A 228 -24.39 4.51 0.95
C LYS A 228 -24.39 4.79 -0.56
N ASP A 229 -24.10 6.05 -0.94
CA ASP A 229 -24.11 6.45 -2.33
C ASP A 229 -22.89 5.89 -3.07
N GLN A 230 -21.73 5.87 -2.40
CA GLN A 230 -20.54 5.17 -2.90
C GLN A 230 -20.85 3.69 -3.19
N LYS A 231 -21.42 2.96 -2.21
CA LYS A 231 -21.79 1.55 -2.36
C LYS A 231 -22.70 1.30 -3.54
N THR A 232 -23.76 2.12 -3.69
CA THR A 232 -24.73 1.96 -4.77
C THR A 232 -24.08 2.14 -6.15
N TRP A 233 -23.21 3.11 -6.29
CA TRP A 233 -22.51 3.37 -7.54
C TRP A 233 -21.44 2.28 -7.82
N LEU A 234 -20.63 1.93 -6.80
CA LEU A 234 -19.57 0.95 -6.93
C LEU A 234 -20.09 -0.46 -7.19
N ASP A 235 -21.26 -0.81 -6.70
CA ASP A 235 -21.92 -2.07 -7.02
C ASP A 235 -22.10 -2.24 -8.53
N THR A 236 -22.60 -1.22 -9.21
CA THR A 236 -22.77 -1.22 -10.65
C THR A 236 -21.44 -1.16 -11.39
N GLU A 237 -20.58 -0.21 -11.04
CA GLU A 237 -19.36 0.03 -11.81
C GLU A 237 -18.30 -1.05 -11.62
N CYS A 238 -18.16 -1.63 -10.42
CA CYS A 238 -17.23 -2.74 -10.21
C CYS A 238 -17.70 -4.02 -10.92
N ASN A 239 -19.02 -4.26 -11.06
CA ASN A 239 -19.52 -5.33 -11.90
C ASN A 239 -19.12 -5.12 -13.37
N ASN A 240 -19.27 -3.89 -13.90
CA ASN A 240 -18.81 -3.55 -15.25
C ASN A 240 -17.30 -3.75 -15.42
N VAL A 241 -16.52 -3.41 -14.37
CA VAL A 241 -15.06 -3.61 -14.35
C VAL A 241 -14.70 -5.09 -14.43
N VAL A 242 -15.31 -5.94 -13.61
CA VAL A 242 -15.08 -7.41 -13.62
C VAL A 242 -15.40 -8.01 -14.98
N GLN A 243 -16.53 -7.63 -15.58
CA GLN A 243 -16.91 -8.16 -16.91
C GLN A 243 -15.84 -7.84 -17.98
N ARG A 244 -15.28 -6.63 -17.95
CA ARG A 244 -14.19 -6.26 -18.86
C ARG A 244 -12.86 -6.94 -18.52
N TYR A 245 -12.58 -7.12 -17.21
CA TYR A 245 -11.32 -7.70 -16.73
C TYR A 245 -11.24 -9.21 -16.98
N ALA A 246 -12.31 -9.93 -16.68
CA ALA A 246 -12.35 -11.39 -16.64
C ALA A 246 -13.16 -12.04 -17.80
N GLY A 247 -13.65 -11.23 -18.76
CA GLY A 247 -14.27 -11.78 -19.96
C GLY A 247 -15.56 -12.57 -19.72
N GLY A 248 -16.37 -12.17 -18.71
CA GLY A 248 -17.67 -12.78 -18.46
C GLY A 248 -17.63 -14.02 -17.54
N VAL A 249 -16.59 -14.15 -16.73
CA VAL A 249 -16.52 -15.19 -15.68
C VAL A 249 -17.70 -15.07 -14.73
N ASP A 250 -18.39 -16.17 -14.46
CA ASP A 250 -19.40 -16.27 -13.42
C ASP A 250 -18.73 -16.44 -12.06
N LEU A 251 -18.64 -15.34 -11.32
CA LEU A 251 -18.05 -15.34 -9.99
C LEU A 251 -18.79 -16.26 -9.02
N THR A 252 -20.13 -16.33 -9.14
CA THR A 252 -20.98 -17.16 -8.25
C THR A 252 -20.73 -18.63 -8.44
N ALA A 253 -20.61 -19.08 -9.70
CA ALA A 253 -20.28 -20.45 -10.02
C ALA A 253 -18.90 -20.87 -9.50
N GLN A 254 -17.97 -19.91 -9.36
CA GLN A 254 -16.63 -20.12 -8.78
C GLN A 254 -16.56 -19.85 -7.29
N GLN A 255 -17.68 -19.57 -6.63
CA GLN A 255 -17.74 -19.21 -5.21
C GLN A 255 -16.92 -17.94 -4.87
N LEU A 256 -16.76 -17.05 -5.85
CA LEU A 256 -16.07 -15.80 -5.70
C LEU A 256 -17.05 -14.65 -5.40
N THR A 257 -16.55 -13.62 -4.76
CA THR A 257 -17.31 -12.41 -4.37
C THR A 257 -16.58 -11.17 -4.84
N LEU A 258 -17.31 -10.30 -5.54
CA LEU A 258 -16.87 -8.95 -5.84
C LEU A 258 -17.02 -8.06 -4.61
N THR A 259 -16.01 -7.26 -4.34
CA THR A 259 -16.01 -6.24 -3.28
C THR A 259 -15.22 -5.01 -3.74
N TRP A 260 -15.28 -3.94 -2.98
CA TRP A 260 -14.59 -2.68 -3.27
C TRP A 260 -14.18 -1.94 -2.00
N ASP A 261 -13.30 -0.96 -2.16
CA ASP A 261 -12.97 -0.04 -1.09
C ASP A 261 -14.00 1.09 -1.04
N LEU A 262 -14.17 1.66 0.14
CA LEU A 262 -14.88 2.92 0.35
C LEU A 262 -13.88 3.98 0.77
N ARG A 263 -14.21 5.24 0.51
CA ARG A 263 -13.44 6.37 1.03
C ARG A 263 -14.15 6.97 2.24
N GLU A 264 -13.36 7.25 3.27
CA GLU A 264 -13.77 8.05 4.41
C GLU A 264 -13.69 9.54 4.02
N GLN A 265 -14.37 10.39 4.79
CA GLN A 265 -14.38 11.82 4.50
C GLN A 265 -12.97 12.43 4.61
N GLU A 266 -12.18 12.01 5.59
CA GLU A 266 -10.81 12.47 5.79
C GLU A 266 -9.91 12.16 4.59
N SER A 267 -10.04 10.97 3.99
CA SER A 267 -9.33 10.61 2.75
C SER A 267 -9.75 11.49 1.57
N TRP A 268 -11.07 11.73 1.45
CA TRP A 268 -11.59 12.61 0.41
C TRP A 268 -11.08 14.04 0.55
N ASP A 269 -11.06 14.56 1.78
CA ASP A 269 -10.59 15.92 2.10
C ASP A 269 -9.07 16.05 1.88
N ALA A 270 -8.33 14.93 1.95
CA ALA A 270 -6.92 14.84 1.57
C ALA A 270 -6.70 14.55 0.06
N GLY A 271 -7.76 14.59 -0.76
CA GLY A 271 -7.68 14.39 -2.21
C GLY A 271 -7.68 12.94 -2.68
N SER A 272 -7.79 11.95 -1.80
CA SER A 272 -7.84 10.53 -2.15
C SER A 272 -9.24 10.12 -2.59
N THR A 273 -9.44 9.96 -3.90
CA THR A 273 -10.74 9.63 -4.48
C THR A 273 -10.77 8.30 -5.23
N LEU A 274 -9.59 7.68 -5.42
CA LEU A 274 -9.48 6.38 -6.09
C LEU A 274 -9.84 5.23 -5.16
N VAL A 275 -10.52 4.23 -5.69
CA VAL A 275 -10.90 2.98 -4.99
C VAL A 275 -10.57 1.77 -5.85
N ASN A 276 -10.33 0.61 -5.23
CA ASN A 276 -10.20 -0.66 -5.95
C ASN A 276 -11.51 -1.44 -5.99
N CYS A 277 -11.75 -2.09 -7.14
CA CYS A 277 -12.63 -3.24 -7.26
C CYS A 277 -11.78 -4.51 -7.06
N LYS A 278 -12.25 -5.43 -6.24
CA LYS A 278 -11.50 -6.62 -5.79
C LYS A 278 -12.37 -7.87 -5.88
N VAL A 279 -11.77 -8.98 -6.27
CA VAL A 279 -12.43 -10.30 -6.24
C VAL A 279 -11.70 -11.19 -5.26
N GLY A 280 -12.44 -11.92 -4.47
CA GLY A 280 -11.94 -12.86 -3.47
C GLY A 280 -13.01 -13.87 -3.07
N ALA A 281 -12.69 -14.74 -2.12
CA ALA A 281 -13.65 -15.69 -1.57
C ALA A 281 -13.87 -15.44 -0.07
N LYS A 282 -15.04 -15.85 0.42
CA LYS A 282 -15.38 -15.83 1.84
C LYS A 282 -15.44 -17.25 2.38
N LEU A 283 -15.10 -17.39 3.65
CA LEU A 283 -15.38 -18.63 4.36
C LEU A 283 -16.90 -18.92 4.40
N PRO A 284 -17.32 -20.20 4.40
CA PRO A 284 -18.74 -20.56 4.36
C PRO A 284 -19.58 -19.96 5.49
N ASP A 285 -18.96 -19.74 6.65
CA ASP A 285 -19.59 -19.14 7.83
C ASP A 285 -19.51 -17.59 7.84
N ASN A 286 -19.00 -16.97 6.77
CA ASN A 286 -18.73 -15.55 6.64
C ASN A 286 -17.81 -14.96 7.75
N SER A 287 -17.04 -15.78 8.47
CA SER A 287 -16.14 -15.33 9.54
C SER A 287 -14.86 -14.66 9.04
N GLY A 288 -14.60 -14.67 7.74
CA GLY A 288 -13.39 -14.09 7.14
C GLY A 288 -13.24 -14.42 5.67
N LEU A 289 -12.03 -14.18 5.16
CA LEU A 289 -11.65 -14.46 3.79
C LEU A 289 -11.19 -15.91 3.65
N ALA A 290 -11.51 -16.53 2.53
CA ALA A 290 -10.97 -17.80 2.09
C ALA A 290 -9.86 -17.55 1.05
N PRO A 291 -8.81 -18.39 1.01
CA PRO A 291 -7.78 -18.27 -0.02
C PRO A 291 -8.33 -18.66 -1.39
N ILE A 292 -7.95 -17.89 -2.40
CA ILE A 292 -8.11 -18.24 -3.81
C ILE A 292 -6.75 -18.43 -4.45
N THR A 293 -6.64 -19.18 -5.53
CA THR A 293 -5.38 -19.46 -6.24
C THR A 293 -5.61 -19.33 -7.75
N GLY A 294 -4.65 -18.72 -8.44
CA GLY A 294 -4.78 -18.40 -9.86
C GLY A 294 -5.47 -17.07 -10.09
N SER A 295 -5.28 -16.49 -11.27
CA SER A 295 -5.96 -15.25 -11.67
C SER A 295 -7.31 -15.57 -12.31
N ILE A 296 -8.34 -14.78 -11.98
CA ILE A 296 -9.65 -14.89 -12.64
C ILE A 296 -9.58 -14.55 -14.13
N ARG A 297 -8.58 -13.79 -14.56
CA ARG A 297 -8.33 -13.51 -15.99
C ARG A 297 -7.88 -14.75 -16.74
N GLN A 298 -7.05 -15.61 -16.14
CA GLN A 298 -6.63 -16.88 -16.71
C GLN A 298 -7.79 -17.87 -16.77
N ALA A 299 -8.59 -17.96 -15.70
CA ALA A 299 -9.78 -18.81 -15.67
C ALA A 299 -10.77 -18.46 -16.79
N ALA A 300 -10.87 -17.18 -17.19
CA ALA A 300 -11.68 -16.76 -18.33
C ALA A 300 -11.11 -17.20 -19.68
N GLN A 301 -9.79 -17.28 -19.82
CA GLN A 301 -9.13 -17.73 -21.05
C GLN A 301 -9.18 -19.25 -21.20
N ASP A 302 -9.20 -19.98 -20.10
CA ASP A 302 -9.25 -21.44 -20.05
C ASP A 302 -10.70 -21.99 -20.06
N ALA A 303 -11.72 -21.13 -19.94
CA ALA A 303 -13.11 -21.56 -20.01
C ALA A 303 -13.43 -22.13 -21.42
N PRO A 304 -14.12 -23.27 -21.53
CA PRO A 304 -14.52 -23.81 -22.82
C PRO A 304 -15.35 -22.76 -23.57
N GLN A 305 -14.85 -22.32 -24.72
CA GLN A 305 -15.63 -21.44 -25.60
C GLN A 305 -16.85 -22.17 -26.07
N ASP A 306 -18.06 -21.64 -25.82
CA ASP A 306 -19.30 -22.19 -26.33
C ASP A 306 -19.26 -22.21 -27.88
N PRO A 307 -19.29 -23.40 -28.51
CA PRO A 307 -19.17 -23.51 -29.96
C PRO A 307 -20.32 -22.80 -30.73
N ASN A 308 -21.37 -22.37 -30.05
CA ASN A 308 -22.50 -21.66 -30.65
C ASN A 308 -22.28 -20.14 -30.81
N GLN A 309 -21.19 -19.55 -30.31
CA GLN A 309 -20.90 -18.09 -30.47
C GLN A 309 -20.10 -17.75 -31.74
N GLN A 310 -19.74 -18.74 -32.58
CA GLN A 310 -19.01 -18.51 -33.85
C GLN A 310 -19.91 -18.27 -35.08
N GLY A 311 -21.18 -17.95 -34.89
CA GLY A 311 -22.15 -17.75 -35.98
C GLY A 311 -22.42 -16.28 -36.29
N GLY A 312 -21.50 -15.54 -36.89
CA GLY A 312 -21.77 -14.15 -37.30
C GLY A 312 -20.66 -13.46 -38.08
N GLN A 313 -20.04 -14.15 -39.06
CA GLN A 313 -19.27 -13.40 -40.08
C GLN A 313 -20.23 -12.97 -41.22
N PRO A 314 -20.28 -11.64 -41.53
CA PRO A 314 -20.99 -11.17 -42.73
C PRO A 314 -20.23 -11.66 -43.96
N GLY A 315 -20.95 -12.34 -44.86
CA GLY A 315 -20.44 -12.93 -46.09
C GLY A 315 -19.64 -11.94 -46.94
N GLN A 316 -18.43 -12.34 -47.27
CA GLN A 316 -17.66 -11.70 -48.35
C GLN A 316 -18.25 -12.21 -49.68
N THR A 317 -18.88 -11.31 -50.41
CA THR A 317 -19.29 -11.51 -51.81
C THR A 317 -18.02 -11.68 -52.66
N ARG A 318 -17.82 -12.91 -53.18
CA ARG A 318 -16.88 -13.21 -54.27
C ARG A 318 -17.36 -12.51 -55.53
N GLN A 319 -16.67 -11.47 -55.96
CA GLN A 319 -16.75 -11.01 -57.34
C GLN A 319 -15.87 -11.89 -58.23
N SER A 320 -16.52 -12.71 -59.07
CA SER A 320 -15.91 -13.40 -60.18
C SER A 320 -15.67 -12.40 -61.31
N GLY A 321 -14.42 -11.99 -61.49
CA GLY A 321 -13.98 -11.25 -62.69
C GLY A 321 -13.65 -12.23 -63.80
N SER A 322 -14.46 -12.22 -64.85
CA SER A 322 -14.26 -12.89 -66.13
C SER A 322 -13.13 -12.16 -66.90
N GLY A 323 -12.12 -12.93 -67.31
CA GLY A 323 -11.11 -12.45 -68.21
C GLY A 323 -11.57 -12.42 -69.68
N GLY A 324 -10.94 -11.62 -70.46
CA GLY A 324 -11.03 -11.58 -71.91
C GLY A 324 -9.71 -11.00 -72.43
N GLY A 325 -9.09 -11.79 -73.21
CA GLY A 325 -7.88 -11.65 -73.93
C GLY A 325 -7.84 -10.57 -75.02
N ASN A 326 -6.69 -10.16 -75.30
CA ASN A 326 -5.92 -10.14 -76.55
C ASN A 326 -4.51 -9.64 -76.20
#